data_e4fb8d53ee718d3c061a34f7b160ec20
#
_entry.id   e4fb8d53ee718d3c061a34f7b160ec20
#
_cell.length_a   1.000
_cell.length_b   1.000
_cell.length_c   1.000
_cell.angle_alpha   90.00
_cell.angle_beta   90.00
_cell.angle_gamma   90.00
#
_symmetry.space_group_name_H-M   'P 1'
#
loop_
_entity.id
_entity.type
_entity.pdbx_description
1 polymer ?
#
loop_
_entity_poly.entity_id
_entity_poly.type
_entity_poly.pdbx_seq_one_letter_code
_entity_poly.pdbx_strand_id
1 'polypeptide(L)'
;MSYWEVYRADLDPLAAHYPARPHDAGLHLLLGPAASRGRGLGTALLTALTDRVLRERPHCERVVAEPDVRNRRSVRAFRRAGFRLAAELDLPDKRAALMVRDRTPHPA
;
A
#
# COMPACT_ATOMS: atom_id res chain seq x y z
N MET A 1 -9.29 16.62 -1.53
CA MET A 1 -10.03 15.39 -1.81
C MET A 1 -9.07 14.22 -1.93
N SER A 2 -9.38 13.09 -1.34
CA SER A 2 -8.59 11.87 -1.48
C SER A 2 -9.39 10.83 -2.26
N TYR A 3 -8.65 10.00 -2.97
CA TYR A 3 -9.18 8.89 -3.76
C TYR A 3 -8.42 7.62 -3.39
N TRP A 4 -9.14 6.52 -3.27
CA TRP A 4 -8.50 5.23 -3.05
C TRP A 4 -9.20 4.13 -3.84
N GLU A 5 -8.45 3.08 -4.09
CA GLU A 5 -8.94 1.89 -4.78
C GLU A 5 -8.32 0.66 -4.14
N VAL A 6 -9.14 -0.37 -3.91
CA VAL A 6 -8.67 -1.66 -3.40
C VAL A 6 -8.88 -2.70 -4.49
N TYR A 7 -7.85 -3.50 -4.76
CA TYR A 7 -7.89 -4.49 -5.83
C TYR A 7 -7.21 -5.79 -5.40
N ARG A 8 -7.44 -6.87 -6.17
CA ARG A 8 -6.74 -8.14 -5.96
C ARG A 8 -5.37 -8.05 -6.62
N ALA A 9 -4.33 -7.87 -5.81
CA ALA A 9 -2.96 -7.72 -6.32
C ALA A 9 -2.45 -9.02 -6.98
N ASP A 10 -2.89 -10.17 -6.48
CA ASP A 10 -2.50 -11.46 -7.03
C ASP A 10 -3.10 -11.73 -8.41
N LEU A 11 -4.16 -11.02 -8.78
CA LEU A 11 -4.82 -11.13 -10.09
C LEU A 11 -4.51 -9.95 -11.02
N ASP A 12 -3.75 -8.99 -10.53
CA ASP A 12 -3.39 -7.77 -11.26
C ASP A 12 -2.08 -7.99 -12.01
N PRO A 13 -1.82 -7.24 -13.09
CA PRO A 13 -0.51 -7.28 -13.77
C PRO A 13 0.68 -7.07 -12.84
N LEU A 14 0.49 -6.38 -11.71
CA LEU A 14 1.51 -6.21 -10.68
C LEU A 14 2.09 -7.55 -10.22
N ALA A 15 1.29 -8.63 -10.22
CA ALA A 15 1.72 -9.95 -9.78
C ALA A 15 2.88 -10.52 -10.60
N ALA A 16 3.12 -10.01 -11.79
CA ALA A 16 4.25 -10.41 -12.62
C ALA A 16 5.58 -9.81 -12.13
N HIS A 17 5.54 -8.83 -11.22
CA HIS A 17 6.71 -8.05 -10.82
C HIS A 17 7.16 -8.30 -9.37
N TYR A 18 6.42 -9.11 -8.61
CA TYR A 18 6.79 -9.44 -7.25
C TYR A 18 6.26 -10.84 -6.89
N PRO A 19 6.77 -11.48 -5.82
CA PRO A 19 6.28 -12.81 -5.41
C PRO A 19 4.90 -12.68 -4.75
N ALA A 20 3.86 -12.59 -5.57
CA ALA A 20 2.48 -12.44 -5.11
C ALA A 20 2.01 -13.71 -4.40
N ARG A 21 1.23 -13.52 -3.34
CA ARG A 21 0.56 -14.61 -2.63
C ARG A 21 -0.93 -14.56 -2.94
N PRO A 22 -1.62 -15.71 -2.91
CA PRO A 22 -3.06 -15.73 -3.10
C PRO A 22 -3.75 -14.75 -2.15
N HIS A 23 -4.75 -14.05 -2.66
CA HIS A 23 -5.55 -13.07 -1.91
C HIS A 23 -4.79 -11.81 -1.46
N ASP A 24 -3.57 -11.54 -1.96
CA ASP A 24 -2.93 -10.24 -1.74
C ASP A 24 -3.86 -9.12 -2.19
N ALA A 25 -4.09 -8.15 -1.32
CA ALA A 25 -4.88 -6.96 -1.65
C ALA A 25 -3.94 -5.82 -2.00
N GLY A 26 -4.27 -5.10 -3.07
CA GLY A 26 -3.57 -3.89 -3.45
C GLY A 26 -4.34 -2.66 -2.98
N LEU A 27 -3.63 -1.65 -2.55
CA LEU A 27 -4.21 -0.37 -2.16
C LEU A 27 -3.56 0.74 -2.97
N HIS A 28 -4.38 1.43 -3.74
CA HIS A 28 -3.97 2.61 -4.49
C HIS A 28 -4.57 3.84 -3.83
N LEU A 29 -3.75 4.80 -3.48
CA LEU A 29 -4.19 6.01 -2.78
C LEU A 29 -3.61 7.24 -3.43
N LEU A 30 -4.49 8.18 -3.76
CA LEU A 30 -4.12 9.52 -4.19
C LEU A 30 -4.63 10.50 -3.15
N LEU A 31 -3.70 11.23 -2.54
CA LEU A 31 -4.04 12.26 -1.56
C LEU A 31 -4.20 13.61 -2.26
N GLY A 32 -5.30 14.30 -1.96
CA GLY A 32 -5.46 15.67 -2.41
C GLY A 32 -4.47 16.60 -1.72
N PRO A 33 -4.27 17.83 -2.26
CA PRO A 33 -3.28 18.76 -1.70
C PRO A 33 -3.46 19.07 -0.22
N ALA A 34 -4.68 19.18 0.25
CA ALA A 34 -4.96 19.49 1.65
C ALA A 34 -4.56 18.33 2.56
N ALA A 35 -4.87 17.09 2.17
CA ALA A 35 -4.52 15.90 2.94
C ALA A 35 -3.02 15.64 2.94
N SER A 36 -2.30 16.10 1.92
CA SER A 36 -0.86 15.86 1.77
C SER A 36 0.00 16.84 2.56
N ARG A 37 -0.60 17.78 3.31
CA ARG A 37 0.14 18.79 4.05
C ARG A 37 0.69 18.32 5.41
N GLY A 38 0.82 17.03 5.61
CA GLY A 38 1.70 16.52 6.64
C GLY A 38 1.20 16.53 8.07
N ARG A 39 -0.09 16.64 8.31
CA ARG A 39 -0.63 16.60 9.66
C ARG A 39 -1.08 15.20 10.11
N GLY A 40 -0.51 14.18 9.50
CA GLY A 40 -0.85 12.80 9.84
C GLY A 40 -2.17 12.31 9.27
N LEU A 41 -2.90 13.12 8.51
CA LEU A 41 -4.18 12.72 7.93
C LEU A 41 -4.03 11.58 6.92
N GLY A 42 -3.00 11.64 6.08
CA GLY A 42 -2.72 10.58 5.13
C GLY A 42 -2.40 9.27 5.82
N THR A 43 -1.59 9.31 6.88
CA THR A 43 -1.25 8.14 7.67
C THR A 43 -2.48 7.57 8.37
N ALA A 44 -3.30 8.42 8.97
CA ALA A 44 -4.53 7.99 9.64
C ALA A 44 -5.50 7.32 8.66
N LEU A 45 -5.66 7.91 7.47
CA LEU A 45 -6.51 7.34 6.42
C LEU A 45 -5.98 5.98 5.97
N LEU A 46 -4.69 5.87 5.71
CA LEU A 46 -4.07 4.60 5.31
C LEU A 46 -4.25 3.53 6.37
N THR A 47 -4.04 3.87 7.63
CA THR A 47 -4.23 2.93 8.74
C THR A 47 -5.66 2.44 8.79
N ALA A 48 -6.64 3.35 8.71
CA ALA A 48 -8.05 3.00 8.75
C ALA A 48 -8.46 2.14 7.55
N LEU A 49 -8.03 2.49 6.35
CA LEU A 49 -8.33 1.72 5.15
C LEU A 49 -7.70 0.33 5.18
N THR A 50 -6.46 0.23 5.64
CA THR A 50 -5.75 -1.05 5.73
C THR A 50 -6.45 -1.97 6.73
N ASP A 51 -6.80 -1.45 7.91
CA ASP A 51 -7.53 -2.22 8.91
C ASP A 51 -8.88 -2.71 8.37
N ARG A 52 -9.59 -1.86 7.63
CA ARG A 52 -10.86 -2.22 7.02
C ARG A 52 -10.68 -3.34 5.99
N VAL A 53 -9.70 -3.23 5.11
CA VAL A 53 -9.39 -4.26 4.11
C VAL A 53 -9.15 -5.61 4.78
N LEU A 54 -8.33 -5.62 5.82
CA LEU A 54 -8.01 -6.85 6.54
C LEU A 54 -9.23 -7.43 7.26
N ARG A 55 -10.11 -6.58 7.82
CA ARG A 55 -11.34 -7.07 8.46
C ARG A 55 -12.33 -7.67 7.45
N GLU A 56 -12.47 -7.04 6.29
CA GLU A 56 -13.43 -7.46 5.27
C GLU A 56 -12.95 -8.63 4.42
N ARG A 57 -11.64 -8.93 4.44
CA ARG A 57 -11.01 -9.95 3.60
C ARG A 57 -10.23 -10.94 4.46
N PRO A 58 -10.92 -11.92 5.08
CA PRO A 58 -10.28 -12.82 6.04
C PRO A 58 -9.15 -13.69 5.45
N HIS A 59 -9.13 -13.91 4.14
CA HIS A 59 -8.07 -14.68 3.49
C HIS A 59 -6.88 -13.84 3.06
N CYS A 60 -6.97 -12.51 3.21
CA CYS A 60 -5.90 -11.60 2.84
C CYS A 60 -4.81 -11.60 3.90
N GLU A 61 -3.62 -12.08 3.53
CA GLU A 61 -2.47 -12.12 4.44
C GLU A 61 -1.65 -10.84 4.39
N ARG A 62 -1.72 -10.11 3.27
CA ARG A 62 -0.93 -8.91 3.05
C ARG A 62 -1.72 -7.87 2.27
N VAL A 63 -1.49 -6.60 2.63
CA VAL A 63 -1.90 -5.46 1.80
C VAL A 63 -0.64 -4.88 1.18
N VAL A 64 -0.65 -4.71 -0.13
CA VAL A 64 0.50 -4.18 -0.86
C VAL A 64 0.15 -2.85 -1.51
N ALA A 65 1.15 -2.02 -1.74
CA ALA A 65 1.01 -0.76 -2.46
C ALA A 65 2.29 -0.51 -3.26
N GLU A 66 2.17 0.28 -4.31
CA GLU A 66 3.29 0.52 -5.22
C GLU A 66 3.42 2.00 -5.58
N PRO A 67 3.58 2.89 -4.57
CA PRO A 67 3.80 4.30 -4.85
C PRO A 67 5.09 4.50 -5.64
N ASP A 68 5.09 5.54 -6.49
CA ASP A 68 6.30 5.95 -7.19
C ASP A 68 7.39 6.27 -6.16
N VAL A 69 8.62 5.78 -6.36
CA VAL A 69 9.73 6.02 -5.42
C VAL A 69 10.03 7.50 -5.24
N ARG A 70 9.69 8.34 -6.22
CA ARG A 70 9.87 9.78 -6.15
C ARG A 70 8.83 10.46 -5.25
N ASN A 71 7.71 9.80 -5.00
CA ASN A 71 6.67 10.34 -4.13
C ASN A 71 6.99 10.03 -2.67
N ARG A 72 7.91 10.80 -2.11
CA ARG A 72 8.41 10.56 -0.74
C ARG A 72 7.33 10.69 0.32
N ARG A 73 6.34 11.55 0.09
CA ARG A 73 5.22 11.71 1.03
C ARG A 73 4.40 10.44 1.13
N SER A 74 4.07 9.84 0.00
CA SER A 74 3.33 8.57 -0.02
C SER A 74 4.13 7.46 0.65
N VAL A 75 5.40 7.32 0.29
CA VAL A 75 6.25 6.29 0.89
C VAL A 75 6.31 6.45 2.41
N ARG A 76 6.49 7.67 2.90
CA ARG A 76 6.51 7.93 4.33
C ARG A 76 5.18 7.64 5.02
N ALA A 77 4.07 8.03 4.38
CA ALA A 77 2.74 7.76 4.92
C ALA A 77 2.48 6.27 5.05
N PHE A 78 2.86 5.48 4.04
CA PHE A 78 2.75 4.02 4.11
C PHE A 78 3.60 3.46 5.26
N ARG A 79 4.84 3.91 5.41
CA ARG A 79 5.69 3.45 6.51
C ARG A 79 5.09 3.76 7.87
N ARG A 80 4.56 4.97 8.07
CA ARG A 80 3.91 5.36 9.32
C ARG A 80 2.64 4.58 9.59
N ALA A 81 2.00 4.09 8.55
CA ALA A 81 0.80 3.24 8.67
C ALA A 81 1.14 1.76 8.89
N GLY A 82 2.43 1.43 9.06
CA GLY A 82 2.86 0.08 9.36
C GLY A 82 3.30 -0.75 8.16
N PHE A 83 3.38 -0.15 6.98
CA PHE A 83 3.92 -0.82 5.80
C PHE A 83 5.44 -0.83 5.85
N ARG A 84 6.05 -1.91 5.39
CA ARG A 84 7.49 -2.00 5.21
C ARG A 84 7.86 -1.87 3.74
N LEU A 85 9.03 -1.32 3.46
CA LEU A 85 9.58 -1.30 2.11
C LEU A 85 10.16 -2.69 1.82
N ALA A 86 9.52 -3.43 0.92
CA ALA A 86 9.94 -4.78 0.58
C ALA A 86 10.92 -4.81 -0.59
N ALA A 87 10.72 -3.95 -1.58
CA ALA A 87 11.56 -3.91 -2.77
C ALA A 87 11.29 -2.63 -3.57
N GLU A 88 12.15 -2.33 -4.55
CA GLU A 88 11.85 -1.38 -5.60
C GLU A 88 11.61 -2.16 -6.88
N LEU A 89 10.58 -1.78 -7.61
CA LEU A 89 10.15 -2.48 -8.82
C LEU A 89 10.22 -1.56 -10.03
N ASP A 90 10.74 -2.07 -11.14
CA ASP A 90 10.70 -1.37 -12.41
C ASP A 90 9.42 -1.78 -13.12
N LEU A 91 8.38 -0.94 -13.00
CA LEU A 91 7.10 -1.15 -13.67
C LEU A 91 7.11 -0.41 -15.02
N PRO A 92 6.21 -0.76 -15.95
CA PRO A 92 6.22 -0.13 -17.27
C PRO A 92 6.08 1.39 -17.25
N ASP A 93 5.42 1.94 -16.26
CA ASP A 93 5.11 3.37 -16.16
C ASP A 93 5.89 4.12 -15.08
N LYS A 94 6.60 3.39 -14.19
CA LYS A 94 7.33 4.03 -13.08
C LYS A 94 8.26 3.05 -12.39
N ARG A 95 9.21 3.60 -11.63
CA ARG A 95 9.91 2.82 -10.62
C ARG A 95 9.15 2.97 -9.30
N ALA A 96 8.69 1.88 -8.75
CA ALA A 96 7.80 1.87 -7.59
C ALA A 96 8.48 1.31 -6.36
N ALA A 97 8.09 1.84 -5.19
CA ALA A 97 8.40 1.25 -3.90
C ALA A 97 7.32 0.23 -3.58
N LEU A 98 7.68 -1.05 -3.49
CA LEU A 98 6.72 -2.07 -3.05
C LEU A 98 6.61 -2.00 -1.54
N MET A 99 5.47 -1.52 -1.06
CA MET A 99 5.17 -1.38 0.36
C MET A 99 4.24 -2.51 0.77
N VAL A 100 4.52 -3.17 1.88
CA VAL A 100 3.78 -4.34 2.34
C VAL A 100 3.38 -4.20 3.79
N ARG A 101 2.10 -4.44 4.08
CA ARG A 101 1.56 -4.52 5.43
C ARG A 101 1.07 -5.94 5.67
N ASP A 102 1.76 -6.69 6.49
CA ASP A 102 1.35 -8.05 6.84
C ASP A 102 0.17 -8.02 7.81
N ARG A 103 -0.74 -9.00 7.69
CA ARG A 103 -1.85 -9.14 8.64
C ARG A 103 -1.31 -9.38 10.04
N THR A 104 -0.36 -10.29 10.16
CA THR A 104 0.29 -10.58 11.44
C THR A 104 1.60 -9.80 11.48
N PRO A 105 1.82 -8.95 12.50
CA PRO A 105 3.08 -8.22 12.62
C PRO A 105 4.26 -9.19 12.58
N HIS A 106 5.33 -8.78 11.88
CA HIS A 106 6.54 -9.55 11.83
C HIS A 106 7.11 -9.68 13.25
N PRO A 107 7.46 -10.89 13.71
CA PRO A 107 8.15 -10.99 14.98
C PRO A 107 9.47 -10.22 14.92
N ALA A 108 9.74 -9.50 15.96
CA ALA A 108 10.94 -8.67 16.06
C ALA A 108 12.20 -9.56 16.08
#